data_d5dde97858921df91cab419d5fc335ed
#
_entry.id   d5dde97858921df91cab419d5fc335ed
#
_cell.length_a   1.000
_cell.length_b   1.000
_cell.length_c   1.000
_cell.angle_alpha   90.00
_cell.angle_beta   90.00
_cell.angle_gamma   90.00
#
_symmetry.space_group_name_H-M   'P 1'
#
loop_
_entity.id
_entity.type
_entity.pdbx_description
1 polymer ?
#
loop_
_entity_poly.entity_id
_entity_poly.type
_entity_poly.pdbx_seq_one_letter_code
_entity_poly.pdbx_strand_id
1 'polypeptide(L)'
;MKKLLTIVVLGLLWNNVSFADSISEYEVAGAKLKKSILKIMNLEQVIENLVSKDSRNEKYITVSYVPDTSKYQNLEFEKYYLTINSDDEAFPIVAISIIMNIDFNSCIKKQDQYAKKYERVFKIKKEIHPIQDFSDKYGPGSKWRAIVFERQNFKTLKSDTASVLCYGYGNSPKNELYGEDNLKINLLTREYADMITVK
;
A
#
# COMPACT_ATOMS: atom_id res chain seq x y z
N MET A 1 -53.47 -15.73 -29.57
CA MET A 1 -52.79 -15.78 -28.24
C MET A 1 -51.33 -15.44 -28.45
N LYS A 2 -50.93 -14.19 -28.15
CA LYS A 2 -49.53 -13.71 -28.31
C LYS A 2 -48.82 -13.95 -26.98
N LYS A 3 -47.80 -14.82 -27.00
CA LYS A 3 -46.92 -15.02 -25.84
C LYS A 3 -45.98 -13.81 -25.74
N LEU A 4 -46.16 -12.99 -24.73
CA LEU A 4 -45.20 -11.96 -24.35
C LEU A 4 -43.96 -12.69 -23.78
N LEU A 5 -42.88 -12.60 -24.49
CA LEU A 5 -41.55 -12.98 -23.98
C LEU A 5 -41.07 -11.82 -23.10
N THR A 6 -41.22 -11.98 -21.80
CA THR A 6 -40.64 -11.06 -20.84
C THR A 6 -39.13 -11.34 -20.77
N ILE A 7 -38.35 -10.57 -21.50
CA ILE A 7 -36.89 -10.54 -21.35
C ILE A 7 -36.62 -9.83 -20.04
N VAL A 8 -36.37 -10.61 -18.99
CA VAL A 8 -35.78 -10.12 -17.76
C VAL A 8 -34.33 -9.78 -18.11
N VAL A 9 -34.10 -8.52 -18.42
CA VAL A 9 -32.73 -7.96 -18.44
C VAL A 9 -32.27 -7.94 -16.98
N LEU A 10 -31.69 -9.04 -16.54
CA LEU A 10 -30.86 -9.07 -15.36
C LEU A 10 -29.68 -8.12 -15.65
N GLY A 11 -29.88 -6.87 -15.28
CA GLY A 11 -28.80 -5.90 -15.18
C GLY A 11 -27.77 -6.44 -14.18
N LEU A 12 -26.82 -7.21 -14.70
CA LEU A 12 -25.57 -7.48 -14.03
C LEU A 12 -24.92 -6.10 -13.81
N LEU A 13 -25.18 -5.53 -12.64
CA LEU A 13 -24.29 -4.57 -12.03
C LEU A 13 -22.94 -5.30 -11.83
N TRP A 14 -22.23 -5.45 -12.91
CA TRP A 14 -20.81 -5.67 -12.86
C TRP A 14 -20.26 -4.39 -12.23
N ASN A 15 -20.17 -4.39 -10.90
CA ASN A 15 -19.14 -3.61 -10.28
C ASN A 15 -17.90 -3.92 -11.10
N ASN A 16 -17.43 -2.93 -11.85
CA ASN A 16 -16.16 -3.00 -12.56
C ASN A 16 -15.06 -3.13 -11.49
N VAL A 17 -14.89 -4.36 -10.99
CA VAL A 17 -13.64 -4.75 -10.37
C VAL A 17 -12.69 -4.82 -11.56
N SER A 18 -12.12 -3.68 -11.89
CA SER A 18 -10.98 -3.60 -12.79
C SER A 18 -9.94 -4.53 -12.17
N PHE A 19 -9.79 -5.73 -12.72
CA PHE A 19 -8.72 -6.62 -12.33
C PHE A 19 -7.43 -5.92 -12.73
N ALA A 20 -6.71 -5.42 -11.73
CA ALA A 20 -5.42 -4.84 -11.97
C ALA A 20 -4.51 -5.94 -12.54
N ASP A 21 -4.16 -5.84 -13.80
CA ASP A 21 -3.21 -6.78 -14.44
C ASP A 21 -1.81 -6.64 -13.85
N SER A 22 -1.58 -5.58 -13.09
CA SER A 22 -0.34 -5.31 -12.37
C SER A 22 -0.63 -4.53 -11.08
N ILE A 23 0.31 -4.60 -10.13
CA ILE A 23 0.25 -3.83 -8.88
C ILE A 23 0.17 -2.32 -9.16
N SER A 24 0.81 -1.84 -10.22
CA SER A 24 0.80 -0.43 -10.61
C SER A 24 -0.57 0.08 -11.08
N GLU A 25 -1.46 -0.79 -11.52
CA GLU A 25 -2.82 -0.41 -11.90
C GLU A 25 -3.79 -0.35 -10.72
N TYR A 26 -3.37 -0.84 -9.55
CA TYR A 26 -4.21 -0.78 -8.35
C TYR A 26 -4.27 0.65 -7.80
N GLU A 27 -5.47 1.15 -7.63
CA GLU A 27 -5.73 2.49 -7.10
C GLU A 27 -6.02 2.45 -5.60
N VAL A 28 -5.37 3.35 -4.88
CA VAL A 28 -5.60 3.57 -3.46
C VAL A 28 -6.06 5.02 -3.27
N ALA A 29 -7.34 5.21 -3.05
CA ALA A 29 -7.93 6.54 -2.80
C ALA A 29 -7.49 7.62 -3.81
N GLY A 30 -7.47 7.28 -5.10
CA GLY A 30 -7.05 8.14 -6.21
C GLY A 30 -5.56 8.06 -6.58
N ALA A 31 -4.72 7.55 -5.70
CA ALA A 31 -3.29 7.40 -5.97
C ALA A 31 -2.99 6.08 -6.69
N LYS A 32 -2.11 6.14 -7.70
CA LYS A 32 -1.58 4.97 -8.42
C LYS A 32 -0.08 5.10 -8.59
N LEU A 33 0.63 3.97 -8.52
CA LEU A 33 2.05 3.94 -8.84
C LEU A 33 2.32 4.45 -10.27
N LYS A 34 3.47 5.08 -10.48
CA LYS A 34 3.94 5.61 -11.78
C LYS A 34 3.07 6.74 -12.37
N LYS A 35 2.02 7.16 -11.66
CA LYS A 35 1.24 8.35 -12.04
C LYS A 35 1.76 9.56 -11.31
N SER A 36 1.64 10.73 -11.94
CA SER A 36 2.01 11.99 -11.32
C SER A 36 1.16 12.27 -10.09
N ILE A 37 1.80 12.67 -9.00
CA ILE A 37 1.11 13.15 -7.79
C ILE A 37 0.30 14.41 -8.06
N LEU A 38 0.70 15.21 -9.05
CA LEU A 38 0.03 16.46 -9.42
C LEU A 38 -1.38 16.26 -9.99
N LYS A 39 -1.80 15.00 -10.21
CA LYS A 39 -3.20 14.66 -10.54
C LYS A 39 -4.14 14.64 -9.34
N ILE A 40 -3.59 14.56 -8.13
CA ILE A 40 -4.35 14.42 -6.89
C ILE A 40 -3.99 15.48 -5.83
N MET A 41 -2.84 16.14 -5.98
CA MET A 41 -2.36 17.23 -5.13
C MET A 41 -1.68 18.28 -6.01
N ASN A 42 -1.86 19.57 -5.71
CA ASN A 42 -1.05 20.60 -6.36
C ASN A 42 0.35 20.70 -5.72
N LEU A 43 1.27 21.45 -6.35
CA LEU A 43 2.65 21.54 -5.88
C LEU A 43 2.76 22.17 -4.48
N GLU A 44 1.94 23.16 -4.16
CA GLU A 44 1.90 23.79 -2.84
C GLU A 44 1.52 22.77 -1.77
N GLN A 45 0.48 21.97 -2.01
CA GLN A 45 0.08 20.89 -1.12
C GLN A 45 1.18 19.83 -0.94
N VAL A 46 1.94 19.52 -1.99
CA VAL A 46 3.09 18.59 -1.89
C VAL A 46 4.14 19.14 -0.94
N ILE A 47 4.45 20.44 -1.03
CA ILE A 47 5.44 21.11 -0.18
C ILE A 47 4.94 21.16 1.27
N GLU A 48 3.70 21.58 1.49
CA GLU A 48 3.12 21.72 2.84
C GLU A 48 3.00 20.38 3.57
N ASN A 49 2.75 19.30 2.84
CA ASN A 49 2.57 17.96 3.40
C ASN A 49 3.83 17.10 3.37
N LEU A 50 5.00 17.70 3.13
CA LEU A 50 6.28 17.01 3.15
C LEU A 50 6.56 16.40 4.53
N VAL A 51 6.73 15.07 4.58
CA VAL A 51 7.03 14.34 5.82
C VAL A 51 8.53 14.09 5.97
N SER A 52 9.16 13.59 4.89
CA SER A 52 10.58 13.22 4.94
C SER A 52 11.19 13.13 3.54
N LYS A 53 12.53 13.24 3.52
CA LYS A 53 13.34 12.77 2.38
C LYS A 53 13.95 11.42 2.73
N ASP A 54 14.09 10.52 1.75
CA ASP A 54 14.75 9.24 1.98
C ASP A 54 16.26 9.47 2.18
N SER A 55 16.79 9.05 3.33
CA SER A 55 18.20 9.27 3.68
C SER A 55 19.18 8.50 2.78
N ARG A 56 18.71 7.49 2.05
CA ARG A 56 19.53 6.69 1.11
C ARG A 56 19.58 7.31 -0.28
N ASN A 57 18.54 8.10 -0.65
CA ASN A 57 18.49 8.77 -1.93
C ASN A 57 17.50 9.95 -1.86
N GLU A 58 18.02 11.16 -1.76
CA GLU A 58 17.26 12.40 -1.54
C GLU A 58 16.27 12.75 -2.67
N LYS A 59 16.40 12.11 -3.84
CA LYS A 59 15.41 12.26 -4.92
C LYS A 59 14.04 11.71 -4.55
N TYR A 60 13.97 10.85 -3.53
CA TYR A 60 12.71 10.30 -3.05
C TYR A 60 12.22 11.07 -1.82
N ILE A 61 11.11 11.72 -1.97
CA ILE A 61 10.44 12.46 -0.89
C ILE A 61 9.10 11.83 -0.58
N THR A 62 8.74 11.80 0.70
CA THR A 62 7.47 11.26 1.18
C THR A 62 6.58 12.39 1.66
N VAL A 63 5.35 12.40 1.19
CA VAL A 63 4.33 13.37 1.57
C VAL A 63 3.15 12.66 2.25
N SER A 64 2.52 13.34 3.19
CA SER A 64 1.24 12.92 3.75
C SER A 64 0.13 13.24 2.74
N TYR A 65 -0.81 12.32 2.57
CA TYR A 65 -1.92 12.48 1.65
C TYR A 65 -3.24 12.30 2.40
N VAL A 66 -4.13 13.26 2.24
CA VAL A 66 -5.49 13.19 2.77
C VAL A 66 -6.44 12.93 1.60
N PRO A 67 -7.03 11.73 1.49
CA PRO A 67 -7.97 11.43 0.42
C PRO A 67 -9.23 12.31 0.49
N ASP A 68 -9.78 12.62 -0.68
CA ASP A 68 -11.05 13.30 -0.78
C ASP A 68 -12.19 12.36 -0.34
N THR A 69 -12.70 12.55 0.88
CA THR A 69 -13.74 11.71 1.47
C THR A 69 -15.09 11.83 0.77
N SER A 70 -15.29 12.87 -0.06
CA SER A 70 -16.50 12.99 -0.89
C SER A 70 -16.51 11.97 -2.03
N LYS A 71 -15.33 11.58 -2.51
CA LYS A 71 -15.13 10.60 -3.59
C LYS A 71 -14.85 9.20 -3.09
N TYR A 72 -14.14 9.11 -1.97
CA TYR A 72 -13.69 7.83 -1.39
C TYR A 72 -14.34 7.61 -0.03
N GLN A 73 -15.49 6.94 -0.04
CA GLN A 73 -16.23 6.61 1.17
C GLN A 73 -15.66 5.33 1.83
N ASN A 74 -15.87 5.20 3.15
CA ASN A 74 -15.45 4.01 3.94
C ASN A 74 -13.96 3.73 3.92
N LEU A 75 -13.14 4.79 4.01
CA LEU A 75 -11.70 4.64 4.17
C LEU A 75 -11.41 4.01 5.55
N GLU A 76 -10.83 2.81 5.55
CA GLU A 76 -10.50 2.08 6.78
C GLU A 76 -9.15 2.49 7.38
N PHE A 77 -8.31 3.20 6.61
CA PHE A 77 -6.96 3.58 7.01
C PHE A 77 -6.93 5.02 7.51
N GLU A 78 -6.07 5.27 8.50
CA GLU A 78 -5.96 6.58 9.17
C GLU A 78 -4.90 7.46 8.51
N LYS A 79 -3.85 6.85 7.97
CA LYS A 79 -2.71 7.58 7.40
C LYS A 79 -2.40 7.07 5.99
N TYR A 80 -2.16 8.02 5.10
CA TYR A 80 -1.77 7.76 3.72
C TYR A 80 -0.48 8.52 3.44
N TYR A 81 0.52 7.83 2.92
CA TYR A 81 1.79 8.41 2.53
C TYR A 81 2.10 8.05 1.10
N LEU A 82 2.54 9.03 0.34
CA LEU A 82 2.97 8.87 -1.04
C LEU A 82 4.44 9.23 -1.13
N THR A 83 5.27 8.34 -1.66
CA THR A 83 6.66 8.66 -1.99
C THR A 83 6.75 8.92 -3.48
N ILE A 84 7.39 10.02 -3.86
CA ILE A 84 7.57 10.46 -5.23
C ILE A 84 9.04 10.59 -5.57
N ASN A 85 9.36 10.51 -6.86
CA ASN A 85 10.66 10.90 -7.39
C ASN A 85 10.61 12.40 -7.71
N SER A 86 11.34 13.21 -6.94
CA SER A 86 11.36 14.68 -7.09
C SER A 86 12.30 15.17 -8.19
N ASP A 87 13.20 14.32 -8.70
CA ASP A 87 14.09 14.67 -9.82
C ASP A 87 13.39 14.51 -11.18
N ASP A 88 12.22 13.89 -11.21
CA ASP A 88 11.40 13.77 -12.42
C ASP A 88 10.33 14.86 -12.42
N GLU A 89 10.30 15.71 -13.43
CA GLU A 89 9.33 16.82 -13.57
C GLU A 89 7.86 16.36 -13.52
N ALA A 90 7.58 15.10 -13.85
CA ALA A 90 6.25 14.51 -13.71
C ALA A 90 5.91 14.13 -12.25
N PHE A 91 6.86 14.16 -11.33
CA PHE A 91 6.69 13.74 -9.92
C PHE A 91 5.94 12.41 -9.78
N PRO A 92 6.45 11.31 -10.38
CA PRO A 92 5.75 10.03 -10.35
C PRO A 92 5.73 9.43 -8.94
N ILE A 93 4.59 8.87 -8.57
CA ILE A 93 4.43 8.13 -7.31
C ILE A 93 5.19 6.81 -7.44
N VAL A 94 6.19 6.60 -6.59
CA VAL A 94 7.02 5.38 -6.54
C VAL A 94 6.66 4.46 -5.40
N ALA A 95 6.00 4.98 -4.35
CA ALA A 95 5.44 4.18 -3.27
C ALA A 95 4.13 4.76 -2.76
N ILE A 96 3.23 3.87 -2.34
CA ILE A 96 2.00 4.19 -1.61
C ILE A 96 2.04 3.38 -0.33
N SER A 97 1.96 4.04 0.82
CA SER A 97 1.89 3.42 2.14
C SER A 97 0.63 3.86 2.84
N ILE A 98 -0.19 2.90 3.28
CA ILE A 98 -1.39 3.18 4.07
C ILE A 98 -1.29 2.46 5.41
N ILE A 99 -1.68 3.14 6.48
CA ILE A 99 -1.49 2.66 7.85
C ILE A 99 -2.81 2.72 8.61
N MET A 100 -3.05 1.65 9.38
CA MET A 100 -4.14 1.53 10.32
C MET A 100 -3.55 1.18 11.69
N ASN A 101 -3.86 1.97 12.73
CA ASN A 101 -3.50 1.65 14.10
C ASN A 101 -4.40 0.52 14.60
N ILE A 102 -3.81 -0.59 15.00
CA ILE A 102 -4.52 -1.79 15.42
C ILE A 102 -3.58 -2.70 16.19
N ASP A 103 -4.01 -3.30 17.28
CA ASP A 103 -3.19 -4.23 18.05
C ASP A 103 -2.68 -5.39 17.20
N PHE A 104 -1.52 -5.93 17.58
CA PHE A 104 -0.81 -6.92 16.75
C PHE A 104 -1.64 -8.18 16.45
N ASN A 105 -2.43 -8.68 17.39
CA ASN A 105 -3.21 -9.90 17.18
C ASN A 105 -4.39 -9.68 16.22
N SER A 106 -5.04 -8.53 16.32
CA SER A 106 -6.08 -8.08 15.39
C SER A 106 -5.48 -7.78 14.02
N CYS A 107 -4.27 -7.19 14.00
CA CYS A 107 -3.51 -6.96 12.78
C CYS A 107 -3.29 -8.25 11.98
N ILE A 108 -2.84 -9.33 12.63
CA ILE A 108 -2.62 -10.62 11.96
C ILE A 108 -3.89 -11.14 11.28
N LYS A 109 -5.04 -11.04 11.96
CA LYS A 109 -6.33 -11.46 11.39
C LYS A 109 -6.70 -10.61 10.16
N LYS A 110 -6.53 -9.30 10.26
CA LYS A 110 -6.84 -8.36 9.20
C LYS A 110 -5.85 -8.47 8.03
N GLN A 111 -4.58 -8.72 8.32
CA GLN A 111 -3.53 -9.01 7.33
C GLN A 111 -3.90 -10.20 6.44
N ASP A 112 -4.39 -11.29 7.04
CA ASP A 112 -4.81 -12.48 6.28
C ASP A 112 -6.03 -12.19 5.38
N GLN A 113 -6.94 -11.30 5.82
CA GLN A 113 -8.08 -10.85 5.00
C GLN A 113 -7.61 -10.04 3.78
N TYR A 114 -6.72 -9.03 4.00
CA TYR A 114 -6.14 -8.25 2.91
C TYR A 114 -5.31 -9.12 1.97
N ALA A 115 -4.54 -10.07 2.51
CA ALA A 115 -3.76 -10.98 1.69
C ALA A 115 -4.63 -11.81 0.74
N LYS A 116 -5.76 -12.35 1.21
CA LYS A 116 -6.72 -13.04 0.35
C LYS A 116 -7.32 -12.14 -0.72
N LYS A 117 -7.63 -10.87 -0.38
CA LYS A 117 -8.13 -9.87 -1.33
C LYS A 117 -7.09 -9.60 -2.42
N TYR A 118 -5.85 -9.31 -2.02
CA TYR A 118 -4.78 -8.95 -2.96
C TYR A 118 -4.33 -10.13 -3.83
N GLU A 119 -4.29 -11.35 -3.31
CA GLU A 119 -4.01 -12.54 -4.10
C GLU A 119 -5.02 -12.70 -5.27
N ARG A 120 -6.29 -12.36 -5.04
CA ARG A 120 -7.32 -12.37 -6.09
C ARG A 120 -7.18 -11.21 -7.07
N VAL A 121 -6.90 -10.00 -6.56
CA VAL A 121 -6.80 -8.79 -7.37
C VAL A 121 -5.56 -8.81 -8.25
N PHE A 122 -4.40 -9.11 -7.68
CA PHE A 122 -3.14 -9.11 -8.42
C PHE A 122 -2.88 -10.40 -9.19
N LYS A 123 -3.61 -11.48 -8.88
CA LYS A 123 -3.35 -12.83 -9.42
C LYS A 123 -1.89 -13.27 -9.23
N ILE A 124 -1.30 -12.87 -8.11
CA ILE A 124 0.07 -13.17 -7.71
C ILE A 124 0.03 -14.00 -6.43
N LYS A 125 0.81 -15.08 -6.41
CA LYS A 125 0.95 -15.91 -5.21
C LYS A 125 1.67 -15.10 -4.12
N LYS A 126 1.11 -15.13 -2.91
CA LYS A 126 1.72 -14.49 -1.75
C LYS A 126 2.89 -15.30 -1.20
N GLU A 127 3.90 -14.62 -0.70
CA GLU A 127 4.93 -15.14 0.16
C GLU A 127 4.68 -14.69 1.60
N ILE A 128 4.73 -15.61 2.55
CA ILE A 128 4.47 -15.34 3.96
C ILE A 128 5.80 -15.41 4.72
N HIS A 129 6.22 -14.29 5.27
CA HIS A 129 7.29 -14.23 6.26
C HIS A 129 6.67 -14.40 7.63
N PRO A 130 7.08 -15.42 8.42
CA PRO A 130 6.47 -15.70 9.72
C PRO A 130 6.72 -14.56 10.71
N ILE A 131 6.06 -14.64 11.88
CA ILE A 131 6.32 -13.69 12.96
C ILE A 131 7.78 -13.77 13.37
N GLN A 132 8.46 -12.63 13.37
CA GLN A 132 9.85 -12.48 13.75
C GLN A 132 9.96 -11.50 14.92
N ASP A 133 10.92 -11.76 15.79
CA ASP A 133 11.32 -10.82 16.84
C ASP A 133 12.06 -9.62 16.20
N PHE A 134 11.74 -8.45 16.69
CA PHE A 134 12.30 -7.19 16.21
C PHE A 134 12.79 -6.31 17.38
N SER A 135 13.02 -6.95 18.53
CA SER A 135 13.38 -6.30 19.78
C SER A 135 14.69 -5.54 19.71
N ASP A 136 15.67 -6.04 18.95
CA ASP A 136 16.98 -5.38 18.77
C ASP A 136 16.82 -3.98 18.16
N LYS A 137 15.86 -3.80 17.27
CA LYS A 137 15.65 -2.53 16.57
C LYS A 137 14.68 -1.60 17.30
N TYR A 138 13.57 -2.14 17.79
CA TYR A 138 12.45 -1.33 18.31
C TYR A 138 12.20 -1.53 19.80
N GLY A 139 12.98 -2.37 20.47
CA GLY A 139 12.90 -2.63 21.90
C GLY A 139 12.14 -3.91 22.28
N PRO A 140 12.22 -4.32 23.54
CA PRO A 140 11.74 -5.61 24.00
C PRO A 140 10.28 -5.88 23.67
N GLY A 141 10.00 -7.09 23.16
CA GLY A 141 8.66 -7.52 22.79
C GLY A 141 8.17 -7.02 21.43
N SER A 142 9.00 -6.25 20.70
CA SER A 142 8.66 -5.83 19.35
C SER A 142 8.75 -7.01 18.38
N LYS A 143 7.77 -7.09 17.49
CA LYS A 143 7.63 -8.19 16.54
C LYS A 143 6.97 -7.69 15.25
N TRP A 144 7.17 -8.44 14.18
CA TRP A 144 6.54 -8.13 12.90
C TRP A 144 6.20 -9.41 12.14
N ARG A 145 5.28 -9.28 11.20
CA ARG A 145 4.94 -10.30 10.21
C ARG A 145 4.69 -9.62 8.86
N ALA A 146 5.17 -10.23 7.77
CA ALA A 146 4.94 -9.73 6.42
C ALA A 146 4.25 -10.76 5.53
N ILE A 147 3.39 -10.27 4.63
CA ILE A 147 2.90 -11.00 3.47
C ILE A 147 3.24 -10.16 2.25
N VAL A 148 3.99 -10.75 1.32
CA VAL A 148 4.52 -10.05 0.14
C VAL A 148 3.93 -10.65 -1.13
N PHE A 149 3.65 -9.79 -2.09
CA PHE A 149 3.20 -10.12 -3.43
C PHE A 149 4.21 -9.58 -4.41
N GLU A 150 4.96 -10.47 -5.04
CA GLU A 150 5.95 -10.14 -6.04
C GLU A 150 5.83 -11.12 -7.20
N ARG A 151 5.74 -10.60 -8.42
CA ARG A 151 5.76 -11.44 -9.62
C ARG A 151 7.22 -11.71 -9.99
N GLN A 152 7.69 -12.93 -9.78
CA GLN A 152 8.96 -13.37 -10.33
C GLN A 152 8.80 -13.58 -11.83
N ASN A 153 9.44 -12.74 -12.62
CA ASN A 153 9.53 -12.95 -14.04
C ASN A 153 10.92 -13.53 -14.37
N PHE A 154 10.96 -14.76 -14.86
CA PHE A 154 12.20 -15.49 -15.16
C PHE A 154 13.16 -14.79 -16.14
N LYS A 155 12.71 -13.75 -16.84
CA LYS A 155 13.53 -13.01 -17.82
C LYS A 155 13.91 -11.59 -17.39
N THR A 156 13.16 -10.98 -16.47
CA THR A 156 13.47 -9.64 -15.96
C THR A 156 13.14 -9.65 -14.47
N LEU A 157 14.15 -9.84 -13.69
CA LEU A 157 14.14 -9.86 -12.25
C LEU A 157 13.23 -8.78 -11.65
N LYS A 158 12.12 -9.17 -11.05
CA LYS A 158 11.24 -8.37 -10.18
C LYS A 158 10.25 -7.42 -10.87
N SER A 159 9.03 -7.47 -10.41
CA SER A 159 7.93 -6.55 -10.73
C SER A 159 7.73 -5.52 -9.60
N ASP A 160 6.80 -4.61 -9.78
CA ASP A 160 6.28 -3.82 -8.67
C ASP A 160 5.83 -4.75 -7.54
N THR A 161 5.99 -4.32 -6.29
CA THR A 161 5.77 -5.15 -5.10
C THR A 161 4.61 -4.59 -4.29
N ALA A 162 3.77 -5.47 -3.77
CA ALA A 162 2.81 -5.13 -2.72
C ALA A 162 3.14 -5.90 -1.45
N SER A 163 2.95 -5.29 -0.29
CA SER A 163 3.13 -5.96 0.98
C SER A 163 2.08 -5.56 2.00
N VAL A 164 1.70 -6.50 2.85
CA VAL A 164 0.85 -6.28 4.01
C VAL A 164 1.66 -6.64 5.25
N LEU A 165 1.91 -5.67 6.09
CA LEU A 165 2.84 -5.75 7.22
C LEU A 165 2.08 -5.55 8.53
N CYS A 166 2.37 -6.36 9.53
CA CYS A 166 1.96 -6.12 10.90
C CYS A 166 3.17 -5.80 11.75
N TYR A 167 3.09 -4.71 12.50
CA TYR A 167 4.08 -4.31 13.47
C TYR A 167 3.45 -4.30 14.86
N GLY A 168 4.13 -4.93 15.81
CA GLY A 168 3.86 -4.82 17.24
C GLY A 168 5.10 -4.26 17.91
N TYR A 169 5.01 -3.10 18.54
CA TYR A 169 6.17 -2.41 19.10
C TYR A 169 6.45 -2.75 20.58
N GLY A 170 5.64 -3.61 21.20
CA GLY A 170 5.83 -3.99 22.59
C GLY A 170 5.71 -2.83 23.57
N ASN A 171 6.22 -3.01 24.81
CA ASN A 171 6.20 -1.99 25.87
C ASN A 171 7.51 -1.22 25.94
N SER A 172 8.06 -0.77 24.82
CA SER A 172 9.33 -0.05 24.80
C SER A 172 9.13 1.47 24.94
N PRO A 173 10.02 2.18 25.63
CA PRO A 173 10.08 3.65 25.58
C PRO A 173 10.23 4.22 24.16
N LYS A 174 10.69 3.38 23.22
CA LYS A 174 10.77 3.72 21.78
C LYS A 174 9.41 3.75 21.09
N ASN A 175 8.33 3.29 21.75
CA ASN A 175 6.97 3.39 21.20
C ASN A 175 6.55 4.84 20.97
N GLU A 176 7.04 5.77 21.79
CA GLU A 176 6.84 7.21 21.56
C GLU A 176 7.43 7.69 20.24
N LEU A 177 8.52 7.04 19.76
CA LEU A 177 9.18 7.37 18.49
C LEU A 177 8.59 6.65 17.28
N TYR A 178 8.12 5.41 17.46
CA TYR A 178 7.66 4.57 16.32
C TYR A 178 6.14 4.44 16.24
N GLY A 179 5.42 4.89 17.28
CA GLY A 179 3.96 4.90 17.31
C GLY A 179 3.36 3.59 17.83
N GLU A 180 2.09 3.44 17.57
CA GLU A 180 1.27 2.32 18.01
C GLU A 180 1.45 1.10 17.10
N ASP A 181 1.09 -0.07 17.61
CA ASP A 181 0.93 -1.28 16.81
C ASP A 181 0.09 -0.97 15.57
N ASN A 182 0.50 -1.48 14.43
CA ASN A 182 -0.21 -1.12 13.20
C ASN A 182 -0.18 -2.19 12.12
N LEU A 183 -1.17 -2.09 11.24
CA LEU A 183 -1.19 -2.71 9.92
C LEU A 183 -0.75 -1.67 8.91
N LYS A 184 0.27 -2.01 8.11
CA LYS A 184 0.76 -1.19 7.02
C LYS A 184 0.66 -1.95 5.71
N ILE A 185 0.10 -1.31 4.69
CA ILE A 185 0.09 -1.82 3.33
C ILE A 185 0.98 -0.93 2.48
N ASN A 186 1.91 -1.53 1.76
CA ASN A 186 2.77 -0.83 0.82
C ASN A 186 2.53 -1.35 -0.59
N LEU A 187 2.50 -0.42 -1.54
CA LEU A 187 2.66 -0.66 -2.96
C LEU A 187 3.93 0.08 -3.39
N LEU A 188 4.86 -0.61 -4.03
CA LEU A 188 6.16 -0.07 -4.37
C LEU A 188 6.44 -0.32 -5.85
N THR A 189 6.99 0.68 -6.54
CA THR A 189 7.61 0.41 -7.84
C THR A 189 8.85 -0.46 -7.63
N ARG A 190 9.20 -1.24 -8.63
CA ARG A 190 10.40 -2.08 -8.60
C ARG A 190 11.65 -1.29 -8.24
N GLU A 191 11.87 -0.17 -8.92
CA GLU A 191 13.06 0.66 -8.72
C GLU A 191 13.20 1.10 -7.25
N TYR A 192 12.11 1.56 -6.66
CA TYR A 192 12.10 1.99 -5.26
C TYR A 192 12.26 0.80 -4.31
N ALA A 193 11.60 -0.33 -4.58
CA ALA A 193 11.74 -1.55 -3.77
C ALA A 193 13.19 -2.06 -3.75
N ASP A 194 13.85 -2.11 -4.91
CA ASP A 194 15.25 -2.52 -5.01
C ASP A 194 16.17 -1.58 -4.20
N MET A 195 15.97 -0.26 -4.30
CA MET A 195 16.76 0.73 -3.56
C MET A 195 16.63 0.55 -2.04
N ILE A 196 15.42 0.26 -1.51
CA ILE A 196 15.22 0.12 -0.05
C ILE A 196 15.66 -1.25 0.49
N THR A 197 15.84 -2.27 -0.37
CA THR A 197 16.23 -3.63 0.04
C THR A 197 17.72 -3.90 -0.10
N VAL A 198 18.45 -3.12 -0.88
CA VAL A 198 19.93 -3.22 -0.96
C VAL A 198 20.51 -2.72 0.36
N LYS A 199 21.13 -3.65 1.10
CA LYS A 199 21.87 -3.37 2.32
C LYS A 199 23.30 -2.98 2.01
#